data_464343fdf6dd9346e0844c9fbeb32d01
#
_entry.id   464343fdf6dd9346e0844c9fbeb32d01
#
_cell.length_a   1.000
_cell.length_b   1.000
_cell.length_c   1.000
_cell.angle_alpha   90.00
_cell.angle_beta   90.00
_cell.angle_gamma   90.00
#
_symmetry.space_group_name_H-M   'P 1'
#
loop_
_entity.id
_entity.type
_entity.pdbx_description
1 polymer ?
#
loop_
_entity_poly.entity_id
_entity_poly.type
_entity_poly.pdbx_seq_one_letter_code
_entity_poly.pdbx_strand_id
1 'polypeptide(L)'
;QSRYKDVNVRLSVSNSLGIVHMVENNTVDVGIVESPVTNKNLAVEVCWHDELMFICPPNHPFAKKSAVSPQDIVNLPFLCREEGSGTREVINEYFEDNKISPHDLNLCMEFGSPEAIKSAVEAGLGVSIVSRATVGKELKLKTLVALPLDPVLKRPFSFVHQRQKFRLRAVDEFMNFAHEHCEKQEPQSKKG
;
A
#
# COMPACT_ATOMS: atom_id res chain seq x y z
N GLN A 1 21.82 -6.18 9.44
CA GLN A 1 23.00 -5.90 10.32
C GLN A 1 23.78 -7.17 10.66
N SER A 2 23.15 -8.32 10.93
CA SER A 2 23.89 -9.55 11.27
C SER A 2 24.85 -10.03 10.18
N ARG A 3 24.54 -9.79 8.91
CA ARG A 3 25.34 -10.19 7.73
C ARG A 3 26.40 -9.15 7.34
N TYR A 4 26.15 -7.86 7.67
CA TYR A 4 27.02 -6.72 7.30
C TYR A 4 27.21 -5.82 8.52
N LYS A 5 28.26 -6.08 9.31
CA LYS A 5 28.50 -5.42 10.61
C LYS A 5 28.88 -3.95 10.47
N ASP A 6 29.49 -3.57 9.35
CA ASP A 6 29.99 -2.21 9.09
C ASP A 6 28.97 -1.32 8.36
N VAL A 7 27.76 -1.84 8.10
CA VAL A 7 26.68 -1.08 7.45
C VAL A 7 25.74 -0.48 8.50
N ASN A 8 25.65 0.84 8.52
CA ASN A 8 24.70 1.58 9.35
C ASN A 8 23.45 1.91 8.54
N VAL A 9 22.31 1.33 8.92
CA VAL A 9 21.02 1.53 8.25
C VAL A 9 20.19 2.54 9.04
N ARG A 10 19.76 3.61 8.36
CA ARG A 10 18.77 4.57 8.90
C ARG A 10 17.44 4.36 8.16
N LEU A 11 16.37 4.21 8.89
CA LEU A 11 15.02 4.08 8.34
C LEU A 11 14.25 5.39 8.55
N SER A 12 13.68 5.91 7.47
CA SER A 12 12.72 7.03 7.50
C SER A 12 11.40 6.55 6.93
N VAL A 13 10.30 6.98 7.51
CA VAL A 13 8.94 6.63 7.09
C VAL A 13 8.19 7.89 6.70
N SER A 14 7.59 7.89 5.51
CA SER A 14 6.74 8.95 4.98
C SER A 14 5.74 8.33 4.00
N ASN A 15 4.82 9.13 3.45
CA ASN A 15 4.02 8.69 2.30
C ASN A 15 4.87 8.61 1.02
N SER A 16 4.32 8.04 -0.05
CA SER A 16 5.08 7.79 -1.30
C SER A 16 5.67 9.07 -1.88
N LEU A 17 4.92 10.16 -1.91
CA LEU A 17 5.40 11.45 -2.41
C LEU A 17 6.59 11.97 -1.58
N GLY A 18 6.48 11.90 -0.26
CA GLY A 18 7.57 12.29 0.64
C GLY A 18 8.83 11.44 0.45
N ILE A 19 8.70 10.12 0.27
CA ILE A 19 9.84 9.24 -0.03
C ILE A 19 10.47 9.59 -1.37
N VAL A 20 9.68 9.84 -2.42
CA VAL A 20 10.19 10.28 -3.74
C VAL A 20 11.02 11.55 -3.58
N HIS A 21 10.53 12.57 -2.88
CA HIS A 21 11.28 13.80 -2.61
C HIS A 21 12.58 13.57 -1.81
N MET A 22 12.56 12.65 -0.84
CA MET A 22 13.78 12.32 -0.08
C MET A 22 14.84 11.67 -0.97
N VAL A 23 14.45 10.82 -1.92
CA VAL A 23 15.36 10.23 -2.92
C VAL A 23 15.88 11.29 -3.89
N GLU A 24 15.00 12.16 -4.41
CA GLU A 24 15.35 13.26 -5.30
C GLU A 24 16.41 14.19 -4.70
N ASN A 25 16.25 14.52 -3.42
CA ASN A 25 17.14 15.42 -2.69
C ASN A 25 18.33 14.71 -2.05
N ASN A 26 18.58 13.42 -2.36
CA ASN A 26 19.64 12.60 -1.76
C ASN A 26 19.61 12.54 -0.22
N THR A 27 18.46 12.71 0.40
CA THR A 27 18.27 12.57 1.85
C THR A 27 18.30 11.07 2.24
N VAL A 28 17.85 10.21 1.33
CA VAL A 28 17.95 8.75 1.43
C VAL A 28 18.54 8.19 0.15
N ASP A 29 19.22 7.03 0.24
CA ASP A 29 19.86 6.37 -0.90
C ASP A 29 18.88 5.55 -1.74
N VAL A 30 17.87 4.97 -1.10
CA VAL A 30 16.81 4.16 -1.71
C VAL A 30 15.51 4.35 -0.97
N GLY A 31 14.40 4.43 -1.70
CA GLY A 31 13.04 4.43 -1.17
C GLY A 31 12.28 3.16 -1.57
N ILE A 32 11.23 2.82 -0.83
CA ILE A 32 10.23 1.85 -1.22
C ILE A 32 8.90 2.59 -1.27
N VAL A 33 8.22 2.53 -2.40
CA VAL A 33 6.95 3.23 -2.64
C VAL A 33 5.89 2.29 -3.22
N GLU A 34 4.65 2.68 -3.09
CA GLU A 34 3.46 1.89 -3.45
C GLU A 34 2.70 2.48 -4.64
N SER A 35 3.13 3.64 -5.14
CA SER A 35 2.50 4.34 -6.26
C SER A 35 3.42 4.44 -7.46
N PRO A 36 2.87 4.67 -8.66
CA PRO A 36 3.65 4.99 -9.84
C PRO A 36 4.55 6.23 -9.59
N VAL A 37 5.78 6.17 -10.06
CA VAL A 37 6.73 7.28 -9.99
C VAL A 37 7.00 7.76 -11.41
N THR A 38 6.62 9.00 -11.69
CA THR A 38 6.73 9.58 -13.03
C THR A 38 8.03 10.35 -13.29
N ASN A 39 8.85 10.56 -12.24
CA ASN A 39 10.10 11.30 -12.36
C ASN A 39 11.15 10.53 -13.17
N LYS A 40 11.54 11.08 -14.32
CA LYS A 40 12.49 10.47 -15.27
C LYS A 40 13.93 10.34 -14.72
N ASN A 41 14.28 11.11 -13.69
CA ASN A 41 15.61 11.07 -13.06
C ASN A 41 15.74 9.91 -12.06
N LEU A 42 14.63 9.28 -11.72
CA LEU A 42 14.59 8.14 -10.80
C LEU A 42 14.48 6.84 -11.58
N ALA A 43 15.12 5.80 -11.06
CA ALA A 43 14.91 4.43 -11.46
C ALA A 43 13.88 3.80 -10.52
N VAL A 44 12.99 3.00 -11.08
CA VAL A 44 11.91 2.32 -10.38
C VAL A 44 12.01 0.84 -10.69
N GLU A 45 12.14 0.01 -9.67
CA GLU A 45 12.26 -1.44 -9.79
C GLU A 45 11.20 -2.11 -8.92
N VAL A 46 10.23 -2.81 -9.52
CA VAL A 46 9.20 -3.54 -8.77
C VAL A 46 9.85 -4.65 -7.96
N CYS A 47 9.59 -4.71 -6.66
CA CYS A 47 10.14 -5.73 -5.77
C CYS A 47 9.10 -6.72 -5.24
N TRP A 48 7.84 -6.33 -5.14
CA TRP A 48 6.77 -7.16 -4.61
C TRP A 48 5.39 -6.65 -5.03
N HIS A 49 4.36 -7.50 -4.90
CA HIS A 49 2.95 -7.13 -5.09
C HIS A 49 2.16 -7.34 -3.81
N ASP A 50 1.32 -6.38 -3.49
CA ASP A 50 0.41 -6.40 -2.36
C ASP A 50 -1.03 -6.46 -2.88
N GLU A 51 -1.92 -7.03 -2.08
CA GLU A 51 -3.36 -7.07 -2.34
C GLU A 51 -4.06 -6.08 -1.40
N LEU A 52 -4.92 -5.25 -1.96
CA LEU A 52 -5.76 -4.34 -1.18
C LEU A 52 -7.13 -4.98 -0.95
N MET A 53 -7.63 -4.83 0.28
CA MET A 53 -8.88 -5.41 0.74
C MET A 53 -9.82 -4.32 1.22
N PHE A 54 -11.11 -4.48 0.91
CA PHE A 54 -12.15 -3.71 1.58
C PHE A 54 -12.23 -4.11 3.05
N ILE A 55 -12.34 -3.14 3.96
CA ILE A 55 -12.53 -3.38 5.39
C ILE A 55 -13.76 -2.69 5.94
N CYS A 56 -14.47 -3.39 6.84
CA CYS A 56 -15.63 -2.88 7.55
C CYS A 56 -15.72 -3.48 8.97
N PRO A 57 -16.52 -2.88 9.89
CA PRO A 57 -16.77 -3.50 11.18
C PRO A 57 -17.60 -4.79 11.05
N PRO A 58 -17.51 -5.73 12.01
CA PRO A 58 -18.18 -7.05 11.93
C PRO A 58 -19.72 -7.00 11.82
N ASN A 59 -20.32 -5.93 12.31
CA ASN A 59 -21.78 -5.70 12.25
C ASN A 59 -22.23 -4.99 10.97
N HIS A 60 -21.32 -4.63 10.07
CA HIS A 60 -21.65 -3.98 8.81
C HIS A 60 -22.42 -4.94 7.89
N PRO A 61 -23.43 -4.44 7.11
CA PRO A 61 -24.19 -5.29 6.19
C PRO A 61 -23.32 -6.09 5.20
N PHE A 62 -22.17 -5.55 4.80
CA PHE A 62 -21.24 -6.19 3.86
C PHE A 62 -20.37 -7.27 4.51
N ALA A 63 -20.30 -7.37 5.83
CA ALA A 63 -19.45 -8.35 6.49
C ALA A 63 -19.72 -9.81 6.09
N LYS A 64 -20.90 -10.09 5.49
CA LYS A 64 -21.30 -11.41 5.01
C LYS A 64 -21.15 -11.61 3.50
N LYS A 65 -20.70 -10.59 2.75
CA LYS A 65 -20.45 -10.71 1.31
C LYS A 65 -19.20 -11.56 1.04
N SER A 66 -19.15 -12.19 -0.11
CA SER A 66 -17.95 -12.93 -0.58
C SER A 66 -16.90 -11.98 -1.20
N ALA A 67 -17.34 -10.88 -1.80
CA ALA A 67 -16.53 -9.84 -2.41
C ALA A 67 -17.29 -8.52 -2.46
N VAL A 68 -16.60 -7.42 -2.71
CA VAL A 68 -17.17 -6.08 -2.80
C VAL A 68 -16.76 -5.43 -4.12
N SER A 69 -17.74 -4.94 -4.89
CA SER A 69 -17.47 -4.21 -6.12
C SER A 69 -17.23 -2.71 -5.84
N PRO A 70 -16.55 -1.98 -6.74
CA PRO A 70 -16.39 -0.54 -6.62
C PRO A 70 -17.74 0.20 -6.48
N GLN A 71 -18.76 -0.24 -7.22
CA GLN A 71 -20.11 0.33 -7.19
C GLN A 71 -20.79 0.18 -5.84
N ASP A 72 -20.51 -0.90 -5.12
CA ASP A 72 -21.02 -1.11 -3.76
C ASP A 72 -20.51 -0.05 -2.77
N ILE A 73 -19.33 0.52 -3.03
CA ILE A 73 -18.60 1.40 -2.09
C ILE A 73 -19.02 2.87 -2.24
N VAL A 74 -19.40 3.31 -3.43
CA VAL A 74 -19.63 4.73 -3.79
C VAL A 74 -20.46 5.50 -2.74
N ASN A 75 -21.53 4.90 -2.25
CA ASN A 75 -22.45 5.56 -1.31
C ASN A 75 -22.13 5.31 0.17
N LEU A 76 -21.10 4.50 0.47
CA LEU A 76 -20.73 4.24 1.86
C LEU A 76 -19.85 5.37 2.39
N PRO A 77 -19.94 5.71 3.70
CA PRO A 77 -18.98 6.60 4.34
C PRO A 77 -17.58 6.05 4.16
N PHE A 78 -16.77 6.68 3.29
CA PHE A 78 -15.44 6.17 2.92
C PHE A 78 -14.35 6.96 3.64
N LEU A 79 -13.42 6.22 4.26
CA LEU A 79 -12.26 6.76 4.96
C LEU A 79 -11.02 6.56 4.08
N CYS A 80 -10.29 7.63 3.79
CA CYS A 80 -9.15 7.58 2.89
C CYS A 80 -7.83 7.99 3.56
N ARG A 81 -6.73 7.72 2.87
CA ARG A 81 -5.40 8.24 3.20
C ARG A 81 -5.29 9.70 2.75
N GLU A 82 -4.31 10.37 3.32
CA GLU A 82 -3.93 11.74 2.98
C GLU A 82 -3.44 11.86 1.54
N GLU A 83 -3.45 13.08 1.02
CA GLU A 83 -2.87 13.39 -0.28
C GLU A 83 -1.37 13.05 -0.32
N GLY A 84 -0.88 12.55 -1.47
CA GLY A 84 0.48 12.03 -1.63
C GLY A 84 0.69 10.61 -1.09
N SER A 85 -0.36 9.96 -0.55
CA SER A 85 -0.32 8.54 -0.21
C SER A 85 -0.44 7.67 -1.46
N GLY A 86 0.53 6.78 -1.68
CA GLY A 86 0.46 5.81 -2.78
C GLY A 86 -0.75 4.88 -2.69
N THR A 87 -1.22 4.55 -1.49
CA THR A 87 -2.46 3.78 -1.30
C THR A 87 -3.67 4.54 -1.85
N ARG A 88 -3.76 5.86 -1.59
CA ARG A 88 -4.85 6.70 -2.11
C ARG A 88 -4.81 6.79 -3.63
N GLU A 89 -3.64 6.97 -4.22
CA GLU A 89 -3.48 7.04 -5.68
C GLU A 89 -3.95 5.75 -6.34
N VAL A 90 -3.48 4.59 -5.88
CA VAL A 90 -3.89 3.28 -6.41
C VAL A 90 -5.40 3.02 -6.24
N ILE A 91 -5.99 3.46 -5.15
CA ILE A 91 -7.45 3.36 -4.93
C ILE A 91 -8.20 4.27 -5.90
N ASN A 92 -7.73 5.49 -6.13
CA ASN A 92 -8.35 6.41 -7.09
C ASN A 92 -8.30 5.84 -8.51
N GLU A 93 -7.14 5.35 -8.97
CA GLU A 93 -6.99 4.67 -10.25
C GLU A 93 -7.93 3.46 -10.38
N TYR A 94 -8.07 2.67 -9.31
CA TYR A 94 -8.99 1.54 -9.30
C TYR A 94 -10.45 1.95 -9.54
N PHE A 95 -10.91 3.04 -8.92
CA PHE A 95 -12.26 3.55 -9.15
C PHE A 95 -12.41 4.11 -10.58
N GLU A 96 -11.43 4.84 -11.09
CA GLU A 96 -11.42 5.38 -12.46
C GLU A 96 -11.47 4.27 -13.52
N ASP A 97 -10.69 3.20 -13.35
CA ASP A 97 -10.69 2.03 -14.22
C ASP A 97 -12.07 1.34 -14.26
N ASN A 98 -12.81 1.43 -13.16
CA ASN A 98 -14.17 0.92 -13.04
C ASN A 98 -15.26 1.96 -13.36
N LYS A 99 -14.89 3.08 -14.03
CA LYS A 99 -15.79 4.14 -14.50
C LYS A 99 -16.48 4.91 -13.38
N ILE A 100 -15.86 5.00 -12.22
CA ILE A 100 -16.30 5.78 -11.07
C ILE A 100 -15.29 6.90 -10.85
N SER A 101 -15.75 8.14 -10.84
CA SER A 101 -14.88 9.25 -10.44
C SER A 101 -14.57 9.17 -8.94
N PRO A 102 -13.32 9.34 -8.50
CA PRO A 102 -13.00 9.46 -7.08
C PRO A 102 -13.77 10.58 -6.36
N HIS A 103 -14.24 11.59 -7.09
CA HIS A 103 -15.09 12.68 -6.56
C HIS A 103 -16.52 12.23 -6.23
N ASP A 104 -16.97 11.11 -6.80
CA ASP A 104 -18.30 10.55 -6.52
C ASP A 104 -18.32 9.72 -5.23
N LEU A 105 -17.14 9.44 -4.65
CA LEU A 105 -17.06 8.73 -3.38
C LEU A 105 -17.53 9.63 -2.22
N ASN A 106 -18.27 9.04 -1.30
CA ASN A 106 -18.68 9.72 -0.06
C ASN A 106 -17.51 9.78 0.93
N LEU A 107 -16.52 10.63 0.64
CA LEU A 107 -15.33 10.81 1.48
C LEU A 107 -15.70 11.53 2.76
N CYS A 108 -15.60 10.83 3.90
CA CYS A 108 -15.99 11.39 5.21
C CYS A 108 -14.79 11.92 6.00
N MET A 109 -13.65 11.23 5.96
CA MET A 109 -12.46 11.58 6.73
C MET A 109 -11.19 11.18 5.99
N GLU A 110 -10.12 11.92 6.27
CA GLU A 110 -8.77 11.68 5.77
C GLU A 110 -7.80 11.42 6.93
N PHE A 111 -6.89 10.45 6.76
CA PHE A 111 -5.97 10.02 7.80
C PHE A 111 -4.54 9.88 7.28
N GLY A 112 -3.56 10.27 8.11
CA GLY A 112 -2.13 10.18 7.81
C GLY A 112 -1.53 8.77 8.02
N SER A 113 -2.29 7.78 8.48
CA SER A 113 -1.76 6.42 8.65
C SER A 113 -2.82 5.33 8.48
N PRO A 114 -2.41 4.12 8.02
CA PRO A 114 -3.30 2.97 7.93
C PRO A 114 -3.87 2.54 9.29
N GLU A 115 -3.10 2.67 10.37
CA GLU A 115 -3.52 2.33 11.72
C GLU A 115 -4.69 3.21 12.18
N ALA A 116 -4.62 4.52 11.89
CA ALA A 116 -5.71 5.44 12.21
C ALA A 116 -6.99 5.10 11.44
N ILE A 117 -6.87 4.74 10.15
CA ILE A 117 -7.99 4.27 9.34
C ILE A 117 -8.61 3.02 9.96
N LYS A 118 -7.81 2.00 10.28
CA LYS A 118 -8.32 0.75 10.89
C LYS A 118 -9.08 1.03 12.18
N SER A 119 -8.52 1.86 13.06
CA SER A 119 -9.17 2.25 14.31
C SER A 119 -10.49 3.01 14.08
N ALA A 120 -10.55 3.87 13.07
CA ALA A 120 -11.76 4.60 12.71
C ALA A 120 -12.84 3.66 12.13
N VAL A 121 -12.44 2.66 11.33
CA VAL A 121 -13.37 1.62 10.83
C VAL A 121 -13.85 0.74 11.98
N GLU A 122 -12.99 0.32 12.93
CA GLU A 122 -13.39 -0.41 14.14
C GLU A 122 -14.41 0.35 14.97
N ALA A 123 -14.28 1.68 15.04
CA ALA A 123 -15.23 2.57 15.71
C ALA A 123 -16.55 2.79 14.93
N GLY A 124 -16.68 2.22 13.72
CA GLY A 124 -17.91 2.33 12.92
C GLY A 124 -18.07 3.67 12.19
N LEU A 125 -17.00 4.46 12.04
CA LEU A 125 -17.06 5.77 11.38
C LEU A 125 -17.19 5.68 9.86
N GLY A 126 -16.94 4.49 9.29
CA GLY A 126 -17.04 4.24 7.86
C GLY A 126 -16.36 2.95 7.45
N VAL A 127 -16.09 2.85 6.15
CA VAL A 127 -15.37 1.73 5.52
C VAL A 127 -14.11 2.23 4.83
N SER A 128 -13.20 1.33 4.49
CA SER A 128 -11.98 1.72 3.78
C SER A 128 -11.45 0.56 2.92
N ILE A 129 -10.40 0.86 2.15
CA ILE A 129 -9.58 -0.11 1.43
C ILE A 129 -8.16 0.00 1.96
N VAL A 130 -7.58 -1.11 2.41
CA VAL A 130 -6.25 -1.16 3.01
C VAL A 130 -5.47 -2.40 2.56
N SER A 131 -4.16 -2.41 2.78
CA SER A 131 -3.32 -3.57 2.52
C SER A 131 -3.75 -4.79 3.35
N ARG A 132 -3.87 -5.93 2.68
CA ARG A 132 -4.11 -7.23 3.33
C ARG A 132 -3.06 -7.55 4.40
N ALA A 133 -1.82 -7.17 4.16
CA ALA A 133 -0.71 -7.42 5.09
C ALA A 133 -0.87 -6.67 6.41
N THR A 134 -1.63 -5.56 6.45
CA THR A 134 -1.77 -4.69 7.64
C THR A 134 -2.91 -5.06 8.56
N VAL A 135 -3.86 -5.91 8.14
CA VAL A 135 -5.10 -6.23 8.90
C VAL A 135 -5.04 -7.54 9.69
N GLY A 136 -3.91 -8.23 9.68
CA GLY A 136 -3.80 -9.57 10.27
C GLY A 136 -4.12 -9.63 11.77
N LYS A 137 -3.85 -8.58 12.52
CA LYS A 137 -4.16 -8.47 13.95
C LYS A 137 -5.66 -8.34 14.17
N GLU A 138 -6.30 -7.43 13.47
CA GLU A 138 -7.72 -7.11 13.58
C GLU A 138 -8.60 -8.30 13.15
N LEU A 139 -8.17 -9.03 12.11
CA LEU A 139 -8.85 -10.26 11.69
C LEU A 139 -8.77 -11.37 12.75
N LYS A 140 -7.62 -11.55 13.40
CA LYS A 140 -7.47 -12.51 14.51
C LYS A 140 -8.32 -12.14 15.71
N LEU A 141 -8.43 -10.84 16.02
CA LEU A 141 -9.24 -10.31 17.12
C LEU A 141 -10.73 -10.22 16.76
N LYS A 142 -11.06 -10.40 15.47
CA LYS A 142 -12.42 -10.22 14.93
C LYS A 142 -13.01 -8.83 15.15
N THR A 143 -12.17 -7.82 15.22
CA THR A 143 -12.58 -6.41 15.35
C THR A 143 -12.88 -5.78 13.99
N LEU A 144 -12.33 -6.34 12.91
CA LEU A 144 -12.64 -6.00 11.52
C LEU A 144 -12.96 -7.25 10.69
N VAL A 145 -13.67 -7.02 9.60
CA VAL A 145 -13.83 -7.95 8.48
C VAL A 145 -13.11 -7.39 7.27
N ALA A 146 -12.31 -8.21 6.58
CA ALA A 146 -11.68 -7.86 5.32
C ALA A 146 -12.26 -8.73 4.20
N LEU A 147 -12.69 -8.10 3.13
CA LEU A 147 -13.30 -8.75 1.97
C LEU A 147 -12.48 -8.44 0.71
N PRO A 148 -12.32 -9.40 -0.20
CA PRO A 148 -11.69 -9.14 -1.48
C PRO A 148 -12.51 -8.13 -2.29
N LEU A 149 -11.82 -7.34 -3.08
CA LEU A 149 -12.44 -6.48 -4.09
C LEU A 149 -12.71 -7.30 -5.37
N ASP A 150 -13.75 -6.94 -6.11
CA ASP A 150 -14.06 -7.52 -7.42
C ASP A 150 -14.30 -6.39 -8.44
N PRO A 151 -13.37 -6.16 -9.37
CA PRO A 151 -12.11 -6.90 -9.63
C PRO A 151 -11.07 -6.76 -8.51
N VAL A 152 -10.21 -7.76 -8.38
CA VAL A 152 -9.14 -7.77 -7.35
C VAL A 152 -8.19 -6.61 -7.57
N LEU A 153 -7.90 -5.86 -6.52
CA LEU A 153 -6.95 -4.75 -6.55
C LEU A 153 -5.58 -5.18 -6.01
N LYS A 154 -4.60 -5.21 -6.90
CA LYS A 154 -3.19 -5.44 -6.56
C LYS A 154 -2.39 -4.19 -6.88
N ARG A 155 -1.34 -3.95 -6.09
CA ARG A 155 -0.40 -2.86 -6.32
C ARG A 155 1.05 -3.35 -6.21
N PRO A 156 1.98 -2.77 -6.98
CA PRO A 156 3.40 -3.05 -6.80
C PRO A 156 3.95 -2.26 -5.61
N PHE A 157 4.88 -2.86 -4.89
CA PHE A 157 5.91 -2.15 -4.13
C PHE A 157 7.14 -2.03 -4.99
N SER A 158 7.70 -0.83 -5.09
CA SER A 158 8.84 -0.56 -5.95
C SER A 158 9.96 0.11 -5.19
N PHE A 159 11.19 -0.33 -5.45
CA PHE A 159 12.37 0.45 -5.11
C PHE A 159 12.46 1.68 -5.99
N VAL A 160 12.84 2.80 -5.38
CA VAL A 160 13.10 4.06 -6.08
C VAL A 160 14.47 4.56 -5.66
N HIS A 161 15.32 4.89 -6.63
CA HIS A 161 16.65 5.44 -6.40
C HIS A 161 17.05 6.37 -7.55
N GLN A 162 18.10 7.16 -7.36
CA GLN A 162 18.64 8.03 -8.41
C GLN A 162 19.17 7.21 -9.59
N ARG A 163 18.74 7.54 -10.82
CA ARG A 163 19.14 6.81 -12.03
C ARG A 163 20.61 6.97 -12.39
N GLN A 164 21.18 8.17 -12.20
CA GLN A 164 22.52 8.54 -12.66
C GLN A 164 23.58 8.46 -11.56
N LYS A 165 23.21 8.08 -10.34
CA LYS A 165 24.13 7.98 -9.21
C LYS A 165 24.78 6.62 -9.18
N PHE A 166 26.10 6.56 -8.96
CA PHE A 166 26.74 5.30 -8.58
C PHE A 166 26.09 4.78 -7.31
N ARG A 167 25.43 3.64 -7.41
CA ARG A 167 24.84 3.00 -6.23
C ARG A 167 25.95 2.49 -5.32
N LEU A 168 25.79 2.71 -4.03
CA LEU A 168 26.65 2.09 -3.03
C LEU A 168 26.41 0.57 -3.06
N ARG A 169 27.47 -0.22 -2.99
CA ARG A 169 27.39 -1.68 -2.95
C ARG A 169 26.41 -2.17 -1.88
N ALA A 170 26.33 -1.47 -0.73
CA ALA A 170 25.38 -1.78 0.34
C ALA A 170 23.92 -1.64 -0.09
N VAL A 171 23.60 -0.71 -1.00
CA VAL A 171 22.25 -0.54 -1.55
C VAL A 171 21.90 -1.68 -2.49
N ASP A 172 22.84 -2.06 -3.39
CA ASP A 172 22.62 -3.20 -4.30
C ASP A 172 22.42 -4.50 -3.52
N GLU A 173 23.24 -4.76 -2.50
CA GLU A 173 23.10 -5.93 -1.64
C GLU A 173 21.77 -5.93 -0.85
N PHE A 174 21.32 -4.76 -0.42
CA PHE A 174 20.01 -4.62 0.25
C PHE A 174 18.86 -4.93 -0.73
N MET A 175 18.89 -4.38 -1.93
CA MET A 175 17.84 -4.59 -2.93
C MET A 175 17.79 -6.08 -3.35
N ASN A 176 18.94 -6.70 -3.62
CA ASN A 176 19.02 -8.12 -3.93
C ASN A 176 18.47 -9.00 -2.80
N PHE A 177 18.86 -8.70 -1.55
CA PHE A 177 18.34 -9.41 -0.39
C PHE A 177 16.82 -9.28 -0.25
N ALA A 178 16.28 -8.08 -0.49
CA ALA A 178 14.85 -7.84 -0.42
C ALA A 178 14.09 -8.59 -1.53
N HIS A 179 14.59 -8.61 -2.77
CA HIS A 179 14.03 -9.41 -3.85
C HIS A 179 13.98 -10.90 -3.50
N GLU A 180 15.10 -11.48 -3.06
CA GLU A 180 15.16 -12.88 -2.64
C GLU A 180 14.19 -13.21 -1.49
N HIS A 181 13.97 -12.25 -0.58
CA HIS A 181 13.05 -12.41 0.54
C HIS A 181 11.59 -12.36 0.10
N CYS A 182 11.25 -11.44 -0.79
CA CYS A 182 9.90 -11.28 -1.33
C CYS A 182 9.49 -12.48 -2.18
N GLU A 183 10.37 -12.98 -3.05
CA GLU A 183 10.11 -14.17 -3.88
C GLU A 183 9.79 -15.42 -3.02
N LYS A 184 10.41 -15.55 -1.85
CA LYS A 184 10.15 -16.66 -0.94
C LYS A 184 8.80 -16.55 -0.20
N GLN A 185 8.23 -15.35 -0.15
CA GLN A 185 6.94 -15.10 0.52
C GLN A 185 5.75 -15.09 -0.43
N GLU A 186 5.96 -15.00 -1.73
CA GLU A 186 4.87 -15.19 -2.69
C GLU A 186 4.34 -16.63 -2.57
N PRO A 187 3.06 -16.83 -2.23
CA PRO A 187 2.48 -18.15 -2.25
C PRO A 187 2.61 -18.68 -3.67
N GLN A 188 3.33 -19.79 -3.86
CA GLN A 188 3.40 -20.48 -5.14
C GLN A 188 1.96 -20.69 -5.60
N SER A 189 1.52 -19.89 -6.57
CA SER A 189 0.26 -20.13 -7.25
C SER A 189 0.39 -21.52 -7.87
N LYS A 190 -0.30 -22.51 -7.27
CA LYS A 190 -0.38 -23.85 -7.81
C LYS A 190 -0.76 -23.72 -9.28
N LYS A 191 0.19 -24.01 -10.16
CA LYS A 191 -0.09 -24.36 -11.54
C LYS A 191 -0.95 -25.64 -11.46
N GLY A 192 -2.21 -25.50 -11.73
CA GLY A 192 -3.18 -26.55 -11.91
C GLY A 192 -4.02 -26.22 -13.13
#